data_c350ed2000e82cd40f90fc7e8e40610c
#
_entry.id   c350ed2000e82cd40f90fc7e8e40610c
#
_cell.length_a   1.000
_cell.length_b   1.000
_cell.length_c   1.000
_cell.angle_alpha   90.00
_cell.angle_beta   90.00
_cell.angle_gamma   90.00
#
_symmetry.space_group_name_H-M   'P 1'
#
loop_
_entity.id
_entity.type
_entity.pdbx_description
1 polymer ?
#
loop_
_entity_poly.entity_id
_entity_poly.type
_entity_poly.pdbx_seq_one_letter_code
_entity_poly.pdbx_strand_id
1 'polypeptide(L)'
;IKLPKLKMVRIKQHREIPQGHIIKSCTISMTPTGKYYVSILTEYEKEIVQKEVETVVGLDFAMDQLYVSSEDERANYPKFYREMLDRLAKAQRVLSRRTKGSGRWNKQRIRVAKLHEKVANQRKNFLHHKSKELATHFDVVAIEDLNMKGMSQALHFGKSVADNGWGMFTSFLAYKLHEQGKQLVKIDKWFPSTKTCSSCGNMKNMSLSERVYSCICGVNLDRDYNAAINIKNEAIRLLALV
;
A
#
# COMPACT_ATOMS: atom_id res chain seq x y z
N ILE A 1 -18.28 15.43 -22.44
CA ILE A 1 -18.34 16.33 -21.29
C ILE A 1 -18.22 17.79 -21.76
N LYS A 2 -19.03 18.70 -21.23
CA LYS A 2 -18.94 20.13 -21.48
C LYS A 2 -17.97 20.75 -20.47
N LEU A 3 -16.93 21.38 -20.96
CA LEU A 3 -15.92 22.03 -20.11
C LEU A 3 -15.92 23.54 -20.33
N PRO A 4 -15.68 24.37 -19.28
CA PRO A 4 -15.48 25.80 -19.44
C PRO A 4 -14.38 26.05 -20.47
N LYS A 5 -14.55 27.03 -21.37
CA LYS A 5 -13.63 27.44 -22.45
C LYS A 5 -13.40 26.39 -23.55
N LEU A 6 -13.42 25.08 -23.27
CA LEU A 6 -13.16 24.00 -24.25
C LEU A 6 -14.44 23.47 -24.90
N LYS A 7 -15.62 23.95 -24.48
CA LYS A 7 -16.94 23.50 -24.96
C LYS A 7 -17.11 21.97 -24.80
N MET A 8 -17.59 21.28 -25.83
CA MET A 8 -17.81 19.82 -25.79
C MET A 8 -16.53 19.07 -26.10
N VAL A 9 -16.07 18.25 -25.14
CA VAL A 9 -14.87 17.41 -25.28
C VAL A 9 -15.32 15.94 -25.25
N ARG A 10 -14.90 15.17 -26.25
CA ARG A 10 -15.16 13.71 -26.29
C ARG A 10 -14.26 13.02 -25.28
N ILE A 11 -14.85 12.18 -24.44
CA ILE A 11 -14.14 11.35 -23.46
C ILE A 11 -14.47 9.87 -23.69
N LYS A 12 -13.53 8.99 -23.30
CA LYS A 12 -13.83 7.56 -23.17
C LYS A 12 -14.30 7.31 -21.75
N GLN A 13 -15.59 7.10 -21.59
CA GLN A 13 -16.19 6.79 -20.30
C GLN A 13 -15.92 5.31 -19.97
N HIS A 14 -15.33 5.03 -18.79
CA HIS A 14 -15.02 3.69 -18.34
C HIS A 14 -16.04 3.15 -17.35
N ARG A 15 -16.72 4.06 -16.63
CA ARG A 15 -17.74 3.75 -15.64
C ARG A 15 -18.88 4.73 -15.79
N GLU A 16 -20.08 4.25 -15.65
CA GLU A 16 -21.24 5.11 -15.52
C GLU A 16 -21.24 5.75 -14.13
N ILE A 17 -21.79 6.95 -14.06
CA ILE A 17 -22.06 7.60 -12.77
C ILE A 17 -23.34 6.97 -12.25
N PRO A 18 -23.33 6.32 -11.07
CA PRO A 18 -24.51 5.66 -10.53
C PRO A 18 -25.66 6.65 -10.33
N GLN A 19 -26.88 6.16 -10.47
CA GLN A 19 -28.08 6.93 -10.24
C GLN A 19 -28.12 7.42 -8.79
N GLY A 20 -28.53 8.65 -8.55
CA GLY A 20 -28.53 9.28 -7.23
C GLY A 20 -27.21 9.96 -6.82
N HIS A 21 -26.14 9.80 -7.60
CA HIS A 21 -24.89 10.51 -7.32
C HIS A 21 -24.94 11.97 -7.82
N ILE A 22 -24.54 12.90 -6.97
CA ILE A 22 -24.44 14.33 -7.30
C ILE A 22 -22.99 14.66 -7.70
N ILE A 23 -22.80 15.19 -8.91
CA ILE A 23 -21.47 15.62 -9.38
C ILE A 23 -21.08 16.90 -8.65
N LYS A 24 -19.96 16.90 -7.92
CA LYS A 24 -19.42 18.07 -7.20
C LYS A 24 -18.35 18.79 -7.98
N SER A 25 -17.41 18.06 -8.55
CA SER A 25 -16.30 18.66 -9.30
C SER A 25 -15.74 17.73 -10.37
N CYS A 26 -14.99 18.32 -11.28
CA CYS A 26 -14.28 17.61 -12.34
C CYS A 26 -12.85 18.12 -12.42
N THR A 27 -11.88 17.22 -12.31
CA THR A 27 -10.45 17.54 -12.44
C THR A 27 -9.89 16.93 -13.70
N ILE A 28 -9.23 17.76 -14.52
CA ILE A 28 -8.51 17.30 -15.72
C ILE A 28 -7.02 17.24 -15.38
N SER A 29 -6.41 16.11 -15.65
CA SER A 29 -4.98 15.89 -15.44
C SER A 29 -4.31 15.38 -16.73
N MET A 30 -3.06 15.77 -16.91
CA MET A 30 -2.19 15.26 -17.99
C MET A 30 -1.02 14.51 -17.37
N THR A 31 -0.79 13.30 -17.83
CA THR A 31 0.39 12.52 -17.41
C THR A 31 1.65 12.99 -18.13
N PRO A 32 2.85 12.72 -17.60
CA PRO A 32 4.11 12.97 -18.30
C PRO A 32 4.24 12.24 -19.64
N THR A 33 3.41 11.21 -19.88
CA THR A 33 3.34 10.47 -21.17
C THR A 33 2.43 11.13 -22.19
N GLY A 34 1.76 12.25 -21.84
CA GLY A 34 0.86 13.00 -22.73
C GLY A 34 -0.57 12.47 -22.78
N LYS A 35 -0.98 11.59 -21.86
CA LYS A 35 -2.37 11.12 -21.74
C LYS A 35 -3.17 12.07 -20.86
N TYR A 36 -4.41 12.35 -21.24
CA TYR A 36 -5.35 13.13 -20.46
C TYR A 36 -6.34 12.23 -19.75
N TYR A 37 -6.65 12.60 -18.52
CA TYR A 37 -7.66 11.95 -17.69
C TYR A 37 -8.62 12.97 -17.12
N VAL A 38 -9.85 12.57 -16.95
CA VAL A 38 -10.87 13.31 -16.20
C VAL A 38 -11.23 12.50 -14.97
N SER A 39 -11.12 13.13 -13.79
CA SER A 39 -11.64 12.62 -12.53
C SER A 39 -12.91 13.38 -12.18
N ILE A 40 -14.00 12.67 -11.97
CA ILE A 40 -15.28 13.24 -11.57
C ILE A 40 -15.50 12.87 -10.11
N LEU A 41 -15.60 13.88 -9.26
CA LEU A 41 -15.96 13.72 -7.85
C LEU A 41 -17.47 13.71 -7.75
N THR A 42 -18.01 12.65 -7.16
CA THR A 42 -19.45 12.54 -6.87
C THR A 42 -19.67 12.39 -5.37
N GLU A 43 -20.79 12.89 -4.90
CA GLU A 43 -21.29 12.75 -3.54
C GLU A 43 -22.55 11.90 -3.56
N TYR A 44 -22.67 11.01 -2.61
CA TYR A 44 -23.83 10.15 -2.41
C TYR A 44 -23.92 9.75 -0.95
N GLU A 45 -25.11 9.46 -0.50
CA GLU A 45 -25.36 8.90 0.83
C GLU A 45 -25.27 7.39 0.77
N LYS A 46 -24.57 6.80 1.73
CA LYS A 46 -24.46 5.37 1.90
C LYS A 46 -24.46 5.05 3.38
N GLU A 47 -25.45 4.29 3.80
CA GLU A 47 -25.43 3.69 5.13
C GLU A 47 -24.38 2.56 5.17
N ILE A 48 -23.49 2.64 6.14
CA ILE A 48 -22.48 1.61 6.40
C ILE A 48 -22.86 0.93 7.70
N VAL A 49 -23.39 -0.28 7.59
CA VAL A 49 -23.69 -1.12 8.74
C VAL A 49 -22.40 -1.75 9.22
N GLN A 50 -22.06 -1.58 10.48
CA GLN A 50 -20.92 -2.22 11.13
C GLN A 50 -21.09 -3.73 11.09
N LYS A 51 -20.09 -4.44 10.62
CA LYS A 51 -20.07 -5.90 10.61
C LYS A 51 -19.61 -6.42 11.95
N GLU A 52 -20.25 -7.48 12.44
CA GLU A 52 -19.76 -8.24 13.59
C GLU A 52 -18.38 -8.85 13.28
N VAL A 53 -17.49 -8.84 14.27
CA VAL A 53 -16.11 -9.27 14.10
C VAL A 53 -16.00 -10.77 14.32
N GLU A 54 -15.85 -11.52 13.25
CA GLU A 54 -15.61 -12.97 13.29
C GLU A 54 -14.16 -13.32 12.98
N THR A 55 -13.53 -12.55 12.09
CA THR A 55 -12.19 -12.85 11.58
C THR A 55 -11.23 -11.67 11.75
N VAL A 56 -10.07 -11.96 12.37
CA VAL A 56 -9.02 -10.97 12.64
C VAL A 56 -7.68 -11.47 12.08
N VAL A 57 -6.96 -10.62 11.38
CA VAL A 57 -5.58 -10.88 10.92
C VAL A 57 -4.65 -9.77 11.36
N GLY A 58 -3.45 -10.12 11.84
CA GLY A 58 -2.35 -9.21 12.09
C GLY A 58 -1.36 -9.20 10.91
N LEU A 59 -0.85 -8.03 10.56
CA LEU A 59 0.15 -7.87 9.51
C LEU A 59 1.38 -7.17 10.08
N ASP A 60 2.52 -7.84 10.04
CA ASP A 60 3.82 -7.23 10.30
C ASP A 60 4.40 -6.66 9.00
N PHE A 61 4.95 -5.43 9.04
CA PHE A 61 5.56 -4.79 7.89
C PHE A 61 6.86 -5.48 7.49
N ALA A 62 6.92 -6.00 6.28
CA ALA A 62 8.12 -6.60 5.72
C ALA A 62 8.65 -5.78 4.52
N MET A 63 9.84 -5.21 4.65
CA MET A 63 10.44 -4.34 3.63
C MET A 63 10.58 -5.04 2.26
N ASP A 64 10.88 -6.31 2.28
CA ASP A 64 11.13 -7.11 1.07
C ASP A 64 9.87 -7.72 0.48
N GLN A 65 8.82 -7.90 1.28
CA GLN A 65 7.65 -8.69 0.91
C GLN A 65 6.32 -7.94 1.03
N LEU A 66 6.29 -6.72 1.52
CA LEU A 66 5.18 -5.87 1.91
C LEU A 66 4.68 -6.19 3.31
N TYR A 67 4.24 -7.41 3.59
CA TYR A 67 3.85 -7.87 4.92
C TYR A 67 4.05 -9.40 5.08
N VAL A 68 4.12 -9.80 6.35
CA VAL A 68 3.89 -11.18 6.81
C VAL A 68 2.60 -11.16 7.64
N SER A 69 1.69 -12.11 7.40
CA SER A 69 0.42 -12.19 8.13
C SER A 69 0.49 -13.16 9.29
N SER A 70 -0.46 -13.04 10.25
CA SER A 70 -0.65 -13.99 11.35
C SER A 70 -1.16 -15.38 10.91
N GLU A 71 -1.43 -15.56 9.62
CA GLU A 71 -1.76 -16.85 8.99
C GLU A 71 -0.55 -17.44 8.23
N ASP A 72 0.67 -16.93 8.51
CA ASP A 72 1.95 -17.27 7.85
C ASP A 72 1.96 -17.01 6.33
N GLU A 73 1.09 -16.14 5.86
CA GLU A 73 1.10 -15.72 4.46
C GLU A 73 2.03 -14.53 4.25
N ARG A 74 2.71 -14.52 3.10
CA ARG A 74 3.59 -13.45 2.68
C ARG A 74 3.04 -12.80 1.41
N ALA A 75 3.03 -11.47 1.38
CA ALA A 75 2.49 -10.76 0.20
C ALA A 75 3.32 -10.96 -1.08
N ASN A 76 4.60 -11.31 -0.96
CA ASN A 76 5.52 -11.57 -2.08
C ASN A 76 5.60 -10.41 -3.09
N TYR A 77 5.85 -9.19 -2.58
CA TYR A 77 5.94 -8.00 -3.41
C TYR A 77 7.08 -8.10 -4.45
N PRO A 78 6.80 -7.95 -5.77
CA PRO A 78 7.76 -8.21 -6.84
C PRO A 78 8.87 -7.16 -7.02
N LYS A 79 8.96 -6.11 -6.20
CA LYS A 79 9.99 -5.04 -6.28
C LYS A 79 10.07 -4.38 -7.67
N PHE A 80 8.94 -4.01 -8.25
CA PHE A 80 8.79 -3.51 -9.62
C PHE A 80 9.76 -2.41 -10.05
N TYR A 81 10.16 -1.52 -9.12
CA TYR A 81 11.14 -0.50 -9.40
C TYR A 81 12.53 -1.10 -9.60
N ARG A 82 12.94 -2.05 -8.74
CA ARG A 82 14.25 -2.71 -8.82
C ARG A 82 14.39 -3.53 -10.10
N GLU A 83 13.34 -4.24 -10.50
CA GLU A 83 13.31 -4.99 -11.78
C GLU A 83 13.46 -4.06 -13.00
N MET A 84 12.97 -2.82 -12.90
CA MET A 84 13.03 -1.86 -14.01
C MET A 84 14.28 -0.97 -13.97
N LEU A 85 15.11 -1.04 -12.92
CA LEU A 85 16.19 -0.09 -12.64
C LEU A 85 17.18 0.07 -13.80
N ASP A 86 17.67 -1.03 -14.37
CA ASP A 86 18.65 -1.00 -15.46
C ASP A 86 18.07 -0.36 -16.74
N ARG A 87 16.81 -0.67 -17.05
CA ARG A 87 16.11 -0.09 -18.20
C ARG A 87 15.89 1.41 -18.02
N LEU A 88 15.52 1.83 -16.80
CA LEU A 88 15.38 3.23 -16.45
C LEU A 88 16.72 3.97 -16.53
N ALA A 89 17.78 3.41 -15.94
CA ALA A 89 19.13 4.01 -15.97
C ALA A 89 19.65 4.16 -17.40
N LYS A 90 19.48 3.16 -18.27
CA LYS A 90 19.83 3.24 -19.68
C LYS A 90 19.04 4.36 -20.39
N ALA A 91 17.74 4.41 -20.19
CA ALA A 91 16.88 5.39 -20.82
C ALA A 91 17.18 6.83 -20.35
N GLN A 92 17.47 7.02 -19.07
CA GLN A 92 17.84 8.30 -18.46
C GLN A 92 19.22 8.79 -18.96
N ARG A 93 20.23 7.90 -19.06
CA ARG A 93 21.54 8.23 -19.64
C ARG A 93 21.41 8.71 -21.09
N VAL A 94 20.57 8.10 -21.90
CA VAL A 94 20.28 8.58 -23.26
C VAL A 94 19.60 9.94 -23.24
N LEU A 95 18.66 10.17 -22.30
CA LEU A 95 17.97 11.45 -22.18
C LEU A 95 18.93 12.59 -21.78
N SER A 96 19.82 12.36 -20.81
CA SER A 96 20.77 13.37 -20.33
C SER A 96 21.78 13.84 -21.39
N ARG A 97 22.09 12.98 -22.36
CA ARG A 97 23.02 13.30 -23.47
C ARG A 97 22.36 14.08 -24.63
N ARG A 98 21.04 14.27 -24.59
CA ARG A 98 20.32 14.95 -25.67
C ARG A 98 20.09 16.41 -25.34
N THR A 99 20.13 17.28 -26.37
CA THR A 99 19.82 18.68 -26.21
C THR A 99 18.39 18.88 -25.75
N LYS A 100 18.22 19.49 -24.58
CA LYS A 100 16.91 19.75 -23.95
C LYS A 100 16.01 20.56 -24.91
N GLY A 101 14.76 20.14 -25.05
CA GLY A 101 13.78 20.77 -25.92
C GLY A 101 13.79 20.27 -27.38
N SER A 102 14.84 19.56 -27.83
CA SER A 102 14.86 19.00 -29.18
C SER A 102 13.80 17.91 -29.38
N GLY A 103 13.38 17.64 -30.60
CA GLY A 103 12.44 16.57 -30.93
C GLY A 103 12.91 15.19 -30.46
N ARG A 104 14.23 14.91 -30.55
CA ARG A 104 14.84 13.66 -30.07
C ARG A 104 14.82 13.60 -28.55
N TRP A 105 15.04 14.69 -27.83
CA TRP A 105 14.93 14.77 -26.38
C TRP A 105 13.49 14.51 -25.93
N ASN A 106 12.49 15.15 -26.56
CA ASN A 106 11.08 14.97 -26.23
C ASN A 106 10.63 13.52 -26.41
N LYS A 107 11.01 12.86 -27.51
CA LYS A 107 10.73 11.42 -27.71
C LYS A 107 11.33 10.55 -26.60
N GLN A 108 12.57 10.84 -26.19
CA GLN A 108 13.24 10.08 -25.13
C GLN A 108 12.64 10.38 -23.76
N ARG A 109 12.25 11.62 -23.46
CA ARG A 109 11.54 12.00 -22.23
C ARG A 109 10.25 11.20 -22.08
N ILE A 110 9.46 11.09 -23.14
CA ILE A 110 8.24 10.27 -23.13
C ILE A 110 8.57 8.80 -22.90
N ARG A 111 9.67 8.27 -23.44
CA ARG A 111 10.11 6.88 -23.21
C ARG A 111 10.44 6.65 -21.72
N VAL A 112 11.18 7.54 -21.09
CA VAL A 112 11.48 7.50 -19.65
C VAL A 112 10.17 7.58 -18.84
N ALA A 113 9.28 8.51 -19.18
CA ALA A 113 7.99 8.66 -18.53
C ALA A 113 7.14 7.39 -18.60
N LYS A 114 7.12 6.69 -19.75
CA LYS A 114 6.40 5.41 -19.92
C LYS A 114 6.96 4.30 -19.03
N LEU A 115 8.28 4.25 -18.81
CA LEU A 115 8.88 3.27 -17.90
C LEU A 115 8.47 3.54 -16.44
N HIS A 116 8.49 4.80 -16.01
CA HIS A 116 7.99 5.17 -14.67
C HIS A 116 6.49 4.90 -14.51
N GLU A 117 5.68 5.23 -15.52
CA GLU A 117 4.24 4.96 -15.52
C GLU A 117 3.96 3.45 -15.38
N LYS A 118 4.73 2.61 -16.08
CA LYS A 118 4.61 1.16 -15.98
C LYS A 118 4.85 0.68 -14.54
N VAL A 119 5.97 1.09 -13.92
CA VAL A 119 6.30 0.72 -12.53
C VAL A 119 5.20 1.18 -11.56
N ALA A 120 4.76 2.43 -11.68
CA ALA A 120 3.71 2.98 -10.83
C ALA A 120 2.39 2.20 -10.97
N ASN A 121 1.99 1.85 -12.19
CA ASN A 121 0.77 1.11 -12.46
C ASN A 121 0.85 -0.34 -11.95
N GLN A 122 1.98 -1.04 -12.16
CA GLN A 122 2.20 -2.40 -11.65
C GLN A 122 2.11 -2.42 -10.11
N ARG A 123 2.80 -1.48 -9.44
CA ARG A 123 2.73 -1.33 -7.98
C ARG A 123 1.30 -1.09 -7.52
N LYS A 124 0.64 -0.09 -8.08
CA LYS A 124 -0.73 0.27 -7.72
C LYS A 124 -1.69 -0.91 -7.89
N ASN A 125 -1.57 -1.64 -9.00
CA ASN A 125 -2.40 -2.81 -9.27
C ASN A 125 -2.18 -3.91 -8.22
N PHE A 126 -0.92 -4.25 -7.92
CA PHE A 126 -0.57 -5.24 -6.90
C PHE A 126 -1.15 -4.87 -5.53
N LEU A 127 -0.94 -3.62 -5.09
CA LEU A 127 -1.44 -3.14 -3.80
C LEU A 127 -2.97 -3.13 -3.74
N HIS A 128 -3.65 -2.83 -4.85
CA HIS A 128 -5.11 -2.93 -4.94
C HIS A 128 -5.61 -4.37 -4.82
N HIS A 129 -4.92 -5.34 -5.44
CA HIS A 129 -5.28 -6.75 -5.33
C HIS A 129 -5.09 -7.24 -3.90
N LYS A 130 -3.91 -7.04 -3.30
CA LYS A 130 -3.62 -7.49 -1.93
C LYS A 130 -4.54 -6.83 -0.88
N SER A 131 -4.78 -5.53 -0.99
CA SER A 131 -5.72 -4.88 -0.08
C SER A 131 -7.19 -5.30 -0.29
N LYS A 132 -7.58 -5.70 -1.50
CA LYS A 132 -8.92 -6.27 -1.76
C LYS A 132 -9.04 -7.67 -1.17
N GLU A 133 -8.03 -8.50 -1.37
CA GLU A 133 -7.96 -9.87 -0.84
C GLU A 133 -8.18 -9.87 0.67
N LEU A 134 -7.38 -9.10 1.42
CA LEU A 134 -7.51 -8.97 2.87
C LEU A 134 -8.88 -8.42 3.30
N ALA A 135 -9.36 -7.34 2.66
CA ALA A 135 -10.66 -6.76 3.00
C ALA A 135 -11.83 -7.70 2.68
N THR A 136 -11.66 -8.66 1.78
CA THR A 136 -12.69 -9.66 1.47
C THR A 136 -12.72 -10.77 2.53
N HIS A 137 -11.56 -11.25 2.96
CA HIS A 137 -11.46 -12.42 3.85
C HIS A 137 -11.58 -12.10 5.35
N PHE A 138 -11.15 -10.90 5.77
CA PHE A 138 -11.10 -10.55 7.19
C PHE A 138 -12.03 -9.39 7.53
N ASP A 139 -12.57 -9.40 8.75
CA ASP A 139 -13.41 -8.32 9.27
C ASP A 139 -12.58 -7.25 9.96
N VAL A 140 -11.46 -7.67 10.57
CA VAL A 140 -10.47 -6.77 11.15
C VAL A 140 -9.09 -7.10 10.60
N VAL A 141 -8.40 -6.07 10.13
CA VAL A 141 -6.98 -6.15 9.79
C VAL A 141 -6.21 -5.25 10.74
N ALA A 142 -5.25 -5.82 11.47
CA ALA A 142 -4.41 -5.12 12.41
C ALA A 142 -3.02 -4.85 11.82
N ILE A 143 -2.51 -3.65 12.01
CA ILE A 143 -1.17 -3.23 11.60
C ILE A 143 -0.52 -2.37 12.68
N GLU A 144 0.81 -2.23 12.64
CA GLU A 144 1.51 -1.23 13.46
C GLU A 144 1.35 0.18 12.85
N ASP A 145 1.26 1.21 13.72
CA ASP A 145 1.24 2.62 13.29
C ASP A 145 2.66 3.13 13.01
N LEU A 146 3.25 2.65 11.91
CA LEU A 146 4.63 2.93 11.54
C LEU A 146 4.83 4.33 10.96
N ASN A 147 5.85 5.03 11.43
CA ASN A 147 6.32 6.27 10.83
C ASN A 147 7.20 5.99 9.60
N MET A 148 6.57 5.70 8.45
CA MET A 148 7.27 5.37 7.20
C MET A 148 8.21 6.48 6.72
N LYS A 149 7.89 7.76 7.00
CA LYS A 149 8.73 8.90 6.65
C LYS A 149 10.01 8.89 7.50
N GLY A 150 9.88 8.67 8.79
CA GLY A 150 11.03 8.56 9.71
C GLY A 150 11.92 7.36 9.35
N MET A 151 11.33 6.20 9.06
CA MET A 151 12.07 5.00 8.63
C MET A 151 12.85 5.23 7.33
N SER A 152 12.24 5.91 6.35
CA SER A 152 12.89 6.26 5.09
C SER A 152 14.13 7.13 5.28
N GLN A 153 14.09 8.07 6.24
CA GLN A 153 15.17 9.01 6.51
C GLN A 153 16.26 8.41 7.41
N ALA A 154 15.88 7.78 8.52
CA ALA A 154 16.81 7.34 9.56
C ALA A 154 17.72 6.17 9.13
N LEU A 155 17.25 5.29 8.25
CA LEU A 155 17.94 4.04 7.88
C LEU A 155 18.46 4.03 6.44
N HIS A 156 18.41 5.15 5.73
CA HIS A 156 18.73 5.26 4.30
C HIS A 156 17.93 4.27 3.38
N PHE A 157 16.83 3.73 3.89
CA PHE A 157 15.97 2.78 3.17
C PHE A 157 14.96 3.45 2.22
N GLY A 158 15.13 4.75 1.91
CA GLY A 158 14.19 5.52 1.10
C GLY A 158 13.75 4.86 -0.19
N LYS A 159 14.67 4.19 -0.91
CA LYS A 159 14.34 3.45 -2.14
C LYS A 159 13.44 2.24 -1.85
N SER A 160 13.74 1.47 -0.82
CA SER A 160 12.99 0.27 -0.46
C SER A 160 11.61 0.61 0.08
N VAL A 161 11.52 1.59 0.96
CA VAL A 161 10.24 2.10 1.51
C VAL A 161 9.36 2.68 0.39
N ALA A 162 9.94 3.49 -0.52
CA ALA A 162 9.22 4.07 -1.66
C ALA A 162 8.80 3.01 -2.68
N ASP A 163 9.62 1.96 -2.89
CA ASP A 163 9.26 0.87 -3.79
C ASP A 163 8.18 -0.02 -3.20
N ASN A 164 8.25 -0.36 -1.94
CA ASN A 164 7.28 -1.19 -1.24
C ASN A 164 5.85 -0.60 -1.26
N GLY A 165 5.69 0.70 -1.02
CA GLY A 165 4.40 1.40 -1.12
C GLY A 165 3.44 1.12 0.05
N TRP A 166 3.94 0.80 1.25
CA TRP A 166 3.16 0.51 2.46
C TRP A 166 2.07 1.55 2.75
N GLY A 167 2.40 2.84 2.74
CA GLY A 167 1.41 3.90 2.99
C GLY A 167 0.26 3.91 1.97
N MET A 168 0.53 3.57 0.70
CA MET A 168 -0.51 3.43 -0.31
C MET A 168 -1.36 2.18 -0.05
N PHE A 169 -0.72 1.07 0.33
CA PHE A 169 -1.39 -0.17 0.69
C PHE A 169 -2.35 0.02 1.87
N THR A 170 -1.89 0.61 2.96
CA THR A 170 -2.71 0.86 4.16
C THR A 170 -3.87 1.81 3.87
N SER A 171 -3.67 2.83 3.00
CA SER A 171 -4.75 3.70 2.55
C SER A 171 -5.79 2.94 1.73
N PHE A 172 -5.36 2.04 0.83
CA PHE A 172 -6.29 1.21 0.06
C PHE A 172 -7.05 0.22 0.92
N LEU A 173 -6.39 -0.34 1.92
CA LEU A 173 -6.99 -1.26 2.86
C LEU A 173 -8.04 -0.56 3.73
N ALA A 174 -7.71 0.62 4.28
CA ALA A 174 -8.58 1.39 5.15
C ALA A 174 -9.94 1.69 4.50
N TYR A 175 -9.96 2.28 3.30
CA TYR A 175 -11.23 2.61 2.68
C TYR A 175 -12.03 1.37 2.25
N LYS A 176 -11.35 0.28 1.84
CA LYS A 176 -12.05 -0.95 1.43
C LYS A 176 -12.69 -1.68 2.61
N LEU A 177 -12.04 -1.69 3.76
CA LEU A 177 -12.62 -2.23 4.99
C LEU A 177 -13.80 -1.36 5.43
N HIS A 178 -13.61 -0.04 5.48
CA HIS A 178 -14.65 0.90 5.85
C HIS A 178 -15.90 0.77 4.96
N GLU A 179 -15.73 0.68 3.64
CA GLU A 179 -16.85 0.49 2.71
C GLU A 179 -17.67 -0.79 2.94
N GLN A 180 -17.12 -1.77 3.66
CA GLN A 180 -17.74 -3.05 4.00
C GLN A 180 -18.20 -3.14 5.47
N GLY A 181 -18.14 -2.04 6.23
CA GLY A 181 -18.44 -2.02 7.66
C GLY A 181 -17.39 -2.75 8.53
N LYS A 182 -16.19 -2.96 7.99
CA LYS A 182 -15.06 -3.65 8.60
C LYS A 182 -14.01 -2.65 9.10
N GLN A 183 -13.03 -3.10 9.87
CA GLN A 183 -12.11 -2.22 10.58
C GLN A 183 -10.64 -2.44 10.23
N LEU A 184 -9.88 -1.35 10.11
CA LEU A 184 -8.42 -1.34 10.16
C LEU A 184 -7.99 -0.85 11.55
N VAL A 185 -7.41 -1.74 12.35
CA VAL A 185 -6.88 -1.42 13.68
C VAL A 185 -5.40 -1.11 13.56
N LYS A 186 -4.99 0.04 14.10
CA LYS A 186 -3.59 0.40 14.23
C LYS A 186 -3.17 0.25 15.68
N ILE A 187 -2.24 -0.67 15.95
CA ILE A 187 -1.66 -0.81 17.28
C ILE A 187 -0.54 0.21 17.50
N ASP A 188 -0.23 0.47 18.76
CA ASP A 188 0.83 1.42 19.11
C ASP A 188 2.18 1.00 18.52
N LYS A 189 2.90 1.95 17.94
CA LYS A 189 4.23 1.75 17.33
C LYS A 189 5.32 1.30 18.32
N TRP A 190 5.08 1.46 19.62
CA TRP A 190 5.99 1.05 20.69
C TRP A 190 5.63 -0.34 21.25
N PHE A 191 4.53 -0.93 20.80
CA PHE A 191 4.19 -2.29 21.17
C PHE A 191 5.31 -3.26 20.77
N PRO A 192 5.86 -4.06 21.69
CA PRO A 192 7.06 -4.86 21.43
C PRO A 192 6.72 -6.16 20.66
N SER A 193 6.05 -6.06 19.52
CA SER A 193 5.55 -7.17 18.70
C SER A 193 6.63 -8.20 18.37
N THR A 194 7.84 -7.75 17.98
CA THR A 194 8.96 -8.63 17.62
C THR A 194 9.70 -9.21 18.83
N LYS A 195 9.54 -8.63 20.02
CA LYS A 195 10.26 -9.03 21.24
C LYS A 195 9.46 -9.94 22.17
N THR A 196 8.16 -10.04 21.94
CA THR A 196 7.22 -10.80 22.77
C THR A 196 6.95 -12.18 22.15
N CYS A 197 6.91 -13.20 22.98
CA CYS A 197 6.50 -14.53 22.55
C CYS A 197 5.00 -14.56 22.30
N SER A 198 4.57 -14.97 21.12
CA SER A 198 3.16 -15.03 20.75
C SER A 198 2.37 -16.09 21.53
N SER A 199 3.05 -17.07 22.16
CA SER A 199 2.43 -18.14 22.93
C SER A 199 2.35 -17.83 24.43
N CYS A 200 3.47 -17.42 25.06
CA CYS A 200 3.53 -17.29 26.52
C CYS A 200 3.74 -15.85 27.02
N GLY A 201 3.87 -14.87 26.13
CA GLY A 201 4.08 -13.46 26.49
C GLY A 201 5.48 -13.13 27.02
N ASN A 202 6.39 -14.11 27.13
CA ASN A 202 7.76 -13.83 27.59
C ASN A 202 8.47 -12.88 26.62
N MET A 203 9.17 -11.89 27.18
CA MET A 203 9.88 -10.89 26.41
C MET A 203 11.38 -11.16 26.40
N LYS A 204 12.00 -11.05 25.22
CA LYS A 204 13.45 -11.07 25.08
C LYS A 204 13.93 -9.96 24.14
N ASN A 205 15.17 -9.51 24.37
CA ASN A 205 15.81 -8.62 23.41
C ASN A 205 16.25 -9.42 22.17
N MET A 206 15.91 -8.88 20.99
CA MET A 206 16.30 -9.44 19.70
C MET A 206 17.10 -8.41 18.90
N SER A 207 18.17 -8.87 18.26
CA SER A 207 18.90 -8.04 17.29
C SER A 207 18.15 -7.96 15.96
N LEU A 208 18.42 -6.92 15.17
CA LEU A 208 17.80 -6.76 13.84
C LEU A 208 18.21 -7.86 12.85
N SER A 209 19.33 -8.56 13.11
CA SER A 209 19.85 -9.64 12.28
C SER A 209 19.18 -11.00 12.58
N GLU A 210 18.61 -11.16 13.77
CA GLU A 210 17.92 -12.40 14.13
C GLU A 210 16.62 -12.54 13.33
N ARG A 211 16.42 -13.69 12.71
CA ARG A 211 15.24 -14.00 11.90
C ARG A 211 14.30 -15.02 12.55
N VAL A 212 14.78 -15.71 13.57
CA VAL A 212 14.02 -16.73 14.28
C VAL A 212 13.80 -16.29 15.72
N TYR A 213 12.55 -16.32 16.16
CA TYR A 213 12.17 -16.12 17.55
C TYR A 213 12.13 -17.47 18.26
N SER A 214 13.05 -17.71 19.19
CA SER A 214 13.07 -18.93 20.02
C SER A 214 12.80 -18.54 21.47
N CYS A 215 11.85 -19.21 22.11
CA CYS A 215 11.40 -18.96 23.48
C CYS A 215 11.68 -20.15 24.41
N ILE A 216 11.84 -19.86 25.70
CA ILE A 216 11.98 -20.88 26.75
C ILE A 216 10.76 -21.80 26.88
N CYS A 217 9.58 -21.37 26.40
CA CYS A 217 8.37 -22.19 26.36
C CYS A 217 8.35 -23.21 25.21
N GLY A 218 9.41 -23.29 24.40
CA GLY A 218 9.54 -24.20 23.25
C GLY A 218 9.10 -23.61 21.90
N VAL A 219 8.55 -22.39 21.85
CA VAL A 219 8.21 -21.72 20.59
C VAL A 219 9.49 -21.43 19.81
N ASN A 220 9.49 -21.79 18.52
CA ASN A 220 10.54 -21.51 17.56
C ASN A 220 9.90 -21.14 16.21
N LEU A 221 9.75 -19.84 15.94
CA LEU A 221 9.01 -19.28 14.80
C LEU A 221 9.86 -18.27 14.03
N ASP A 222 9.50 -18.05 12.78
CA ASP A 222 9.98 -16.86 12.06
C ASP A 222 9.61 -15.59 12.87
N ARG A 223 10.55 -14.64 12.99
CA ARG A 223 10.37 -13.44 13.82
C ARG A 223 9.21 -12.58 13.35
N ASP A 224 9.08 -12.38 12.04
CA ASP A 224 8.08 -11.51 11.46
C ASP A 224 6.68 -12.19 11.55
N TYR A 225 6.63 -13.52 11.46
CA TYR A 225 5.41 -14.29 11.73
C TYR A 225 4.98 -14.21 13.22
N ASN A 226 5.92 -14.39 14.15
CA ASN A 226 5.65 -14.20 15.58
C ASN A 226 5.14 -12.78 15.87
N ALA A 227 5.71 -11.76 15.23
CA ALA A 227 5.26 -10.38 15.37
C ALA A 227 3.84 -10.18 14.82
N ALA A 228 3.50 -10.77 13.69
CA ALA A 228 2.16 -10.70 13.11
C ALA A 228 1.09 -11.30 14.03
N ILE A 229 1.40 -12.43 14.70
CA ILE A 229 0.51 -13.03 15.71
C ILE A 229 0.32 -12.06 16.90
N ASN A 230 1.40 -11.45 17.38
CA ASN A 230 1.33 -10.47 18.49
C ASN A 230 0.50 -9.25 18.12
N ILE A 231 0.62 -8.74 16.87
CA ILE A 231 -0.19 -7.64 16.34
C ILE A 231 -1.68 -8.02 16.32
N LYS A 232 -2.00 -9.24 15.86
CA LYS A 232 -3.37 -9.77 15.89
C LYS A 232 -3.92 -9.81 17.32
N ASN A 233 -3.17 -10.41 18.27
CA ASN A 233 -3.59 -10.55 19.65
C ASN A 233 -3.80 -9.20 20.35
N GLU A 234 -2.94 -8.24 20.11
CA GLU A 234 -3.07 -6.88 20.65
C GLU A 234 -4.33 -6.17 20.08
N ALA A 235 -4.61 -6.32 18.79
CA ALA A 235 -5.84 -5.79 18.21
C ALA A 235 -7.10 -6.41 18.81
N ILE A 236 -7.12 -7.74 19.04
CA ILE A 236 -8.22 -8.44 19.72
C ILE A 236 -8.40 -7.87 21.15
N ARG A 237 -7.29 -7.65 21.88
CA ARG A 237 -7.32 -7.04 23.21
C ARG A 237 -7.93 -5.62 23.19
N LEU A 238 -7.55 -4.82 22.22
CA LEU A 238 -8.07 -3.45 22.06
C LEU A 238 -9.56 -3.43 21.71
N LEU A 239 -10.00 -4.35 20.86
CA LEU A 239 -11.42 -4.47 20.48
C LEU A 239 -12.30 -4.99 21.61
N ALA A 240 -11.79 -5.80 22.50
CA ALA A 240 -12.52 -6.31 23.67
C ALA A 240 -12.70 -5.28 24.80
N LEU A 241 -12.00 -4.13 24.72
CA LEU A 241 -12.08 -3.03 25.68
C LEU A 241 -13.08 -1.94 25.25
N VAL A 242 -13.73 -2.07 24.11
CA VAL A 242 -14.77 -1.19 23.57
C VAL A 242 -16.12 -1.89 23.70
#